data_d92bd0174f286c8a0c712d91575291d4
#
_entry.id   d92bd0174f286c8a0c712d91575291d4
#
_cell.length_a   1.000
_cell.length_b   1.000
_cell.length_c   1.000
_cell.angle_alpha   90.00
_cell.angle_beta   90.00
_cell.angle_gamma   90.00
#
_symmetry.space_group_name_H-M   'P 1'
#
loop_
_entity.id
_entity.type
_entity.pdbx_description
1 polymer ?
#
loop_
_entity_poly.entity_id
_entity_poly.type
_entity_poly.pdbx_seq_one_letter_code
_entity_poly.pdbx_strand_id
1 'polypeptide(L)'
;METNTLNISWSKSIVNLIAKKNINYACISPGSRNTPLTHALIKQKSIKCISHIDERSSAFFGLGISKKTNSPTIILTTSGTATANLLPAIIEAYYSMTPLIIITADRPKRLLNTGENQTIDQTNIYSSYIRGMLDIKESNKISILKKIENIIDLSIGNHNNIPGPVHLN
;
A
#
# COMPACT_ATOMS: atom_id res chain seq x y z
N MET A 1 9.90 22.17 -7.25
CA MET A 1 9.22 22.41 -5.96
C MET A 1 7.75 21.93 -5.96
N GLU A 2 6.97 22.17 -6.99
CA GLU A 2 5.54 21.81 -7.06
C GLU A 2 5.24 20.31 -6.89
N THR A 3 5.99 19.42 -7.53
CA THR A 3 5.77 17.97 -7.47
C THR A 3 5.92 17.41 -6.04
N ASN A 4 6.87 17.91 -5.25
CA ASN A 4 7.04 17.47 -3.87
C ASN A 4 5.87 17.90 -2.97
N THR A 5 5.33 19.10 -3.16
CA THR A 5 4.17 19.61 -2.43
C THR A 5 2.92 18.80 -2.77
N LEU A 6 2.76 18.41 -4.03
CA LEU A 6 1.66 17.58 -4.50
C LEU A 6 1.71 16.19 -3.87
N ASN A 7 2.85 15.50 -3.89
CA ASN A 7 3.02 14.18 -3.31
C ASN A 7 2.75 14.17 -1.80
N ILE A 8 3.17 15.21 -1.07
CA ILE A 8 2.88 15.36 0.36
C ILE A 8 1.38 15.52 0.60
N SER A 9 0.70 16.35 -0.21
CA SER A 9 -0.75 16.55 -0.12
C SER A 9 -1.54 15.28 -0.41
N TRP A 10 -1.13 14.51 -1.43
CA TRP A 10 -1.70 13.21 -1.77
C TRP A 10 -1.53 12.21 -0.63
N SER A 11 -0.30 12.05 -0.13
CA SER A 11 0.01 11.14 0.97
C SER A 11 -0.82 11.41 2.21
N LYS A 12 -0.98 12.68 2.59
CA LYS A 12 -1.85 13.07 3.71
C LYS A 12 -3.31 12.67 3.47
N SER A 13 -3.82 12.88 2.26
CA SER A 13 -5.21 12.56 1.92
C SER A 13 -5.49 11.06 1.96
N ILE A 14 -4.57 10.25 1.41
CA ILE A 14 -4.65 8.78 1.42
C ILE A 14 -4.61 8.26 2.86
N VAL A 15 -3.64 8.70 3.65
CA VAL A 15 -3.48 8.26 5.04
C VAL A 15 -4.66 8.67 5.92
N ASN A 16 -5.20 9.87 5.74
CA ASN A 16 -6.40 10.30 6.46
C ASN A 16 -7.62 9.46 6.09
N LEU A 17 -7.77 9.08 4.82
CA LEU A 17 -8.84 8.19 4.38
C LEU A 17 -8.74 6.81 5.03
N ILE A 18 -7.53 6.23 5.04
CA ILE A 18 -7.27 4.94 5.69
C ILE A 18 -7.55 5.00 7.20
N ALA A 19 -7.13 6.07 7.87
CA ALA A 19 -7.37 6.27 9.30
C ALA A 19 -8.88 6.37 9.63
N LYS A 20 -9.69 6.97 8.77
CA LYS A 20 -11.16 7.04 8.91
C LYS A 20 -11.83 5.66 8.85
N LYS A 21 -11.19 4.67 8.25
CA LYS A 21 -11.67 3.27 8.21
C LYS A 21 -11.20 2.46 9.43
N ASN A 22 -10.66 3.11 10.48
CA ASN A 22 -10.16 2.48 11.71
C ASN A 22 -9.03 1.47 11.46
N ILE A 23 -8.19 1.72 10.47
CA ILE A 23 -7.00 0.91 10.19
C ILE A 23 -5.84 1.50 10.98
N ASN A 24 -5.33 0.74 11.96
CA ASN A 24 -4.50 1.28 13.03
C ASN A 24 -3.04 0.82 12.98
N TYR A 25 -2.64 -0.01 12.02
CA TYR A 25 -1.28 -0.53 11.94
C TYR A 25 -0.68 -0.36 10.56
N ALA A 26 0.61 0.01 10.53
CA ALA A 26 1.41 0.11 9.32
C ALA A 26 2.80 -0.49 9.55
N CYS A 27 3.19 -1.44 8.69
CA CYS A 27 4.54 -1.95 8.58
C CYS A 27 5.23 -1.22 7.42
N ILE A 28 6.38 -0.63 7.67
CA ILE A 28 7.06 0.28 6.74
C ILE A 28 8.47 -0.21 6.49
N SER A 29 8.78 -0.50 5.22
CA SER A 29 10.17 -0.70 4.79
C SER A 29 10.69 0.60 4.16
N PRO A 30 11.78 1.16 4.69
CA PRO A 30 12.23 2.50 4.32
C PRO A 30 12.77 2.55 2.89
N GLY A 31 12.53 3.69 2.23
CA GLY A 31 13.08 4.00 0.92
C GLY A 31 12.79 5.45 0.52
N SER A 32 13.58 6.02 -0.38
CA SER A 32 13.45 7.44 -0.72
C SER A 32 12.10 7.76 -1.39
N ARG A 33 11.54 6.85 -2.17
CA ARG A 33 10.30 7.10 -2.92
C ARG A 33 9.05 7.05 -2.06
N ASN A 34 9.05 6.27 -0.99
CA ASN A 34 7.91 6.21 -0.09
C ASN A 34 7.97 7.25 1.06
N THR A 35 8.99 8.12 1.08
CA THR A 35 9.17 9.16 2.12
C THR A 35 7.91 10.00 2.38
N PRO A 36 7.18 10.52 1.38
CA PRO A 36 5.96 11.31 1.63
C PRO A 36 4.87 10.51 2.36
N LEU A 37 4.68 9.25 2.00
CA LEU A 37 3.72 8.33 2.64
C LEU A 37 4.16 7.97 4.06
N THR A 38 5.44 7.63 4.24
CA THR A 38 6.04 7.35 5.55
C THR A 38 5.84 8.52 6.50
N HIS A 39 6.14 9.74 6.05
CA HIS A 39 5.95 10.94 6.85
C HIS A 39 4.47 11.18 7.22
N ALA A 40 3.55 10.94 6.28
CA ALA A 40 2.12 11.09 6.55
C ALA A 40 1.63 10.05 7.57
N LEU A 41 2.07 8.78 7.46
CA LEU A 41 1.74 7.70 8.38
C LEU A 41 2.26 7.98 9.80
N ILE A 42 3.52 8.38 9.95
CA ILE A 42 4.12 8.68 11.26
C ILE A 42 3.40 9.85 11.96
N LYS A 43 2.91 10.83 11.19
CA LYS A 43 2.15 11.95 11.74
C LYS A 43 0.70 11.62 12.11
N GLN A 44 0.17 10.50 11.61
CA GLN A 44 -1.20 10.06 11.91
C GLN A 44 -1.23 9.29 13.24
N LYS A 45 -1.65 9.98 14.31
CA LYS A 45 -1.61 9.44 15.69
C LYS A 45 -2.43 8.16 15.90
N SER A 46 -3.45 7.91 15.09
CA SER A 46 -4.28 6.70 15.18
C SER A 46 -3.63 5.47 14.53
N ILE A 47 -2.51 5.63 13.79
CA ILE A 47 -1.82 4.54 13.12
C ILE A 47 -0.48 4.28 13.80
N LYS A 48 -0.32 3.07 14.35
CA LYS A 48 0.95 2.61 14.91
C LYS A 48 1.86 2.12 13.78
N CYS A 49 2.96 2.84 13.56
CA CYS A 49 3.97 2.49 12.56
C CYS A 49 5.06 1.60 13.15
N ILE A 50 5.42 0.55 12.42
CA ILE A 50 6.49 -0.41 12.77
C ILE A 50 7.43 -0.48 11.58
N SER A 51 8.71 -0.21 11.80
CA SER A 51 9.73 -0.21 10.75
C SER A 51 10.41 -1.56 10.65
N HIS A 52 10.60 -2.04 9.42
CA HIS A 52 11.34 -3.25 9.08
C HIS A 52 12.28 -2.98 7.91
N ILE A 53 13.51 -3.45 8.00
CA ILE A 53 14.50 -3.31 6.90
C ILE A 53 14.16 -4.25 5.75
N ASP A 54 13.83 -5.51 6.06
CA ASP A 54 13.48 -6.53 5.07
C ASP A 54 11.99 -6.50 4.76
N GLU A 55 11.62 -6.32 3.48
CA GLU A 55 10.25 -6.16 3.03
C GLU A 55 9.42 -7.44 3.20
N ARG A 56 10.00 -8.60 2.98
CA ARG A 56 9.33 -9.89 3.17
C ARG A 56 8.97 -10.09 4.64
N SER A 57 9.89 -9.82 5.54
CA SER A 57 9.65 -9.89 6.99
C SER A 57 8.59 -8.88 7.41
N SER A 58 8.63 -7.66 6.87
CA SER A 58 7.61 -6.61 7.07
C SER A 58 6.22 -7.10 6.71
N ALA A 59 6.08 -7.71 5.52
CA ALA A 59 4.80 -8.19 5.01
C ALA A 59 4.24 -9.34 5.85
N PHE A 60 5.05 -10.33 6.23
CA PHE A 60 4.61 -11.42 7.10
C PHE A 60 4.28 -10.95 8.53
N PHE A 61 5.03 -9.99 9.05
CA PHE A 61 4.70 -9.39 10.35
C PHE A 61 3.34 -8.68 10.31
N GLY A 62 3.11 -7.89 9.26
CA GLY A 62 1.82 -7.23 9.03
C GLY A 62 0.66 -8.23 8.83
N LEU A 63 0.90 -9.33 8.12
CA LEU A 63 -0.04 -10.43 7.99
C LEU A 63 -0.43 -11.00 9.37
N GLY A 64 0.54 -11.20 10.26
CA GLY A 64 0.32 -11.64 11.63
C GLY A 64 -0.55 -10.67 12.44
N ILE A 65 -0.30 -9.35 12.30
CA ILE A 65 -1.14 -8.31 12.92
C ILE A 65 -2.57 -8.41 12.38
N SER A 66 -2.75 -8.49 11.06
CA SER A 66 -4.08 -8.56 10.46
C SER A 66 -4.85 -9.79 10.90
N LYS A 67 -4.22 -10.97 10.94
CA LYS A 67 -4.83 -12.21 11.48
C LYS A 67 -5.26 -12.05 12.93
N LYS A 68 -4.46 -11.38 13.77
CA LYS A 68 -4.76 -11.18 15.20
C LYS A 68 -5.86 -10.16 15.44
N THR A 69 -5.91 -9.10 14.62
CA THR A 69 -6.83 -7.96 14.85
C THR A 69 -8.11 -8.04 14.03
N ASN A 70 -8.18 -8.96 13.06
CA ASN A 70 -9.25 -9.04 12.04
C ASN A 70 -9.47 -7.69 11.31
N SER A 71 -8.38 -6.93 11.14
CA SER A 71 -8.40 -5.61 10.50
C SER A 71 -7.22 -5.50 9.54
N PRO A 72 -7.35 -4.76 8.44
CA PRO A 72 -6.24 -4.58 7.51
C PRO A 72 -5.02 -3.95 8.18
N THR A 73 -3.83 -4.45 7.83
CA THR A 73 -2.56 -3.78 8.13
C THR A 73 -2.01 -3.18 6.85
N ILE A 74 -1.51 -1.95 6.93
CA ILE A 74 -0.81 -1.28 5.82
C ILE A 74 0.58 -1.89 5.72
N ILE A 75 0.99 -2.29 4.50
CA ILE A 75 2.36 -2.67 4.16
C ILE A 75 2.87 -1.63 3.15
N LEU A 76 3.80 -0.81 3.59
CA LEU A 76 4.37 0.26 2.77
C LEU A 76 5.81 -0.06 2.38
N THR A 77 6.10 -0.04 1.08
CA THR A 77 7.46 -0.19 0.55
C THR A 77 7.78 0.80 -0.57
N THR A 78 9.05 0.87 -0.91
CA THR A 78 9.56 1.65 -2.05
C THR A 78 9.39 0.91 -3.37
N SER A 79 9.94 1.42 -4.47
CA SER A 79 9.82 0.86 -5.82
C SER A 79 10.79 -0.31 -6.07
N GLY A 80 10.58 -1.00 -7.18
CA GLY A 80 11.48 -2.04 -7.69
C GLY A 80 11.31 -3.39 -6.99
N THR A 81 12.39 -4.12 -6.78
CA THR A 81 12.38 -5.46 -6.19
C THR A 81 11.85 -5.50 -4.75
N ALA A 82 11.85 -4.36 -4.04
CA ALA A 82 11.16 -4.21 -2.76
C ALA A 82 9.68 -4.63 -2.86
N THR A 83 9.02 -4.27 -3.96
CA THR A 83 7.64 -4.68 -4.26
C THR A 83 7.55 -6.20 -4.44
N ALA A 84 8.49 -6.82 -5.17
CA ALA A 84 8.49 -8.26 -5.40
C ALA A 84 8.65 -9.08 -4.10
N ASN A 85 9.39 -8.58 -3.12
CA ASN A 85 9.61 -9.24 -1.84
C ASN A 85 8.33 -9.41 -1.00
N LEU A 86 7.27 -8.66 -1.29
CA LEU A 86 5.98 -8.78 -0.59
C LEU A 86 5.15 -9.98 -1.07
N LEU A 87 5.41 -10.51 -2.29
CA LEU A 87 4.57 -11.50 -2.94
C LEU A 87 4.30 -12.76 -2.08
N PRO A 88 5.26 -13.37 -1.37
CA PRO A 88 5.00 -14.55 -0.55
C PRO A 88 3.92 -14.32 0.53
N ALA A 89 3.97 -13.18 1.22
CA ALA A 89 2.99 -12.83 2.24
C ALA A 89 1.63 -12.47 1.63
N ILE A 90 1.61 -11.88 0.44
CA ILE A 90 0.38 -11.54 -0.30
C ILE A 90 -0.34 -12.84 -0.72
N ILE A 91 0.39 -13.84 -1.22
CA ILE A 91 -0.17 -15.15 -1.56
C ILE A 91 -0.81 -15.79 -0.32
N GLU A 92 -0.11 -15.81 0.80
CA GLU A 92 -0.62 -16.34 2.06
C GLU A 92 -1.88 -15.57 2.55
N ALA A 93 -1.85 -14.23 2.45
CA ALA A 93 -3.00 -13.38 2.79
C ALA A 93 -4.22 -13.68 1.90
N TYR A 94 -4.00 -13.91 0.60
CA TYR A 94 -5.06 -14.19 -0.35
C TYR A 94 -5.78 -15.49 -0.03
N TYR A 95 -5.04 -16.59 0.19
CA TYR A 95 -5.62 -17.89 0.49
C TYR A 95 -6.18 -17.99 1.91
N SER A 96 -5.60 -17.28 2.87
CA SER A 96 -6.13 -17.21 4.24
C SER A 96 -7.21 -16.14 4.43
N MET A 97 -7.66 -15.48 3.35
CA MET A 97 -8.68 -14.42 3.39
C MET A 97 -8.34 -13.30 4.40
N THR A 98 -7.05 -13.03 4.57
CA THR A 98 -6.57 -12.04 5.53
C THR A 98 -6.44 -10.68 4.86
N PRO A 99 -7.08 -9.62 5.40
CA PRO A 99 -7.04 -8.30 4.79
C PRO A 99 -5.66 -7.65 4.93
N LEU A 100 -5.10 -7.14 3.81
CA LEU A 100 -3.88 -6.33 3.77
C LEU A 100 -4.06 -5.17 2.79
N ILE A 101 -3.51 -4.01 3.12
CA ILE A 101 -3.42 -2.87 2.21
C ILE A 101 -1.95 -2.70 1.83
N ILE A 102 -1.61 -3.16 0.65
CA ILE A 102 -0.26 -3.01 0.08
C ILE A 102 -0.17 -1.66 -0.59
N ILE A 103 0.79 -0.83 -0.19
CA ILE A 103 1.07 0.47 -0.80
C ILE A 103 2.51 0.45 -1.29
N THR A 104 2.69 0.62 -2.59
CA THR A 104 4.01 0.67 -3.22
C THR A 104 4.24 2.05 -3.83
N ALA A 105 5.38 2.66 -3.52
CA ALA A 105 5.78 3.84 -4.25
C ALA A 105 6.41 3.41 -5.59
N ASP A 106 6.18 4.19 -6.65
CA ASP A 106 6.69 3.86 -7.97
C ASP A 106 7.52 5.00 -8.59
N ARG A 107 8.19 4.68 -9.68
CA ARG A 107 8.88 5.65 -10.52
C ARG A 107 7.89 6.35 -11.44
N PRO A 108 8.15 7.62 -11.83
CA PRO A 108 7.36 8.27 -12.87
C PRO A 108 7.35 7.43 -14.16
N LYS A 109 6.20 7.38 -14.84
CA LYS A 109 6.01 6.56 -16.07
C LYS A 109 7.09 6.74 -17.13
N ARG A 110 7.63 7.96 -17.29
CA ARG A 110 8.70 8.28 -18.24
C ARG A 110 10.00 7.51 -17.97
N LEU A 111 10.17 6.93 -16.80
CA LEU A 111 11.34 6.15 -16.40
C LEU A 111 11.12 4.64 -16.50
N LEU A 112 9.88 4.19 -16.74
CA LEU A 112 9.60 2.77 -16.92
C LEU A 112 10.14 2.27 -18.26
N ASN A 113 10.71 1.07 -18.28
CA ASN A 113 11.31 0.43 -19.46
C ASN A 113 12.49 1.19 -20.11
N THR A 114 13.16 2.03 -19.32
CA THR A 114 14.34 2.79 -19.77
C THR A 114 15.67 2.26 -19.24
N GLY A 115 15.64 1.20 -18.42
CA GLY A 115 16.82 0.71 -17.71
C GLY A 115 17.16 1.53 -16.45
N GLU A 116 16.28 2.44 -16.04
CA GLU A 116 16.47 3.23 -14.83
C GLU A 116 16.51 2.34 -13.60
N ASN A 117 17.39 2.67 -12.66
CA ASN A 117 17.57 1.90 -11.43
C ASN A 117 16.27 1.76 -10.63
N GLN A 118 16.04 0.58 -10.08
CA GLN A 118 14.95 0.29 -9.17
C GLN A 118 13.56 0.52 -9.80
N THR A 119 13.43 0.17 -11.10
CA THR A 119 12.18 0.19 -11.87
C THR A 119 11.83 -1.21 -12.33
N ILE A 120 10.59 -1.61 -12.12
CA ILE A 120 9.98 -2.85 -12.63
C ILE A 120 8.52 -2.55 -12.99
N ASP A 121 7.83 -3.46 -13.68
CA ASP A 121 6.37 -3.40 -13.79
C ASP A 121 5.75 -3.82 -12.44
N GLN A 122 5.30 -2.83 -11.67
CA GLN A 122 4.67 -3.04 -10.36
C GLN A 122 3.17 -3.30 -10.48
N THR A 123 2.55 -2.87 -11.58
CA THR A 123 1.09 -2.86 -11.70
C THR A 123 0.48 -4.24 -11.75
N ASN A 124 1.20 -5.22 -12.31
CA ASN A 124 0.70 -6.58 -12.49
C ASN A 124 1.37 -7.64 -11.59
N ILE A 125 2.32 -7.23 -10.75
CA ILE A 125 3.17 -8.18 -10.01
C ILE A 125 2.40 -9.10 -9.07
N TYR A 126 1.23 -8.67 -8.58
CA TYR A 126 0.38 -9.44 -7.66
C TYR A 126 -0.92 -9.95 -8.27
N SER A 127 -1.17 -9.71 -9.54
CA SER A 127 -2.47 -9.78 -10.23
C SER A 127 -3.41 -10.90 -9.81
N SER A 128 -2.92 -12.14 -9.65
CA SER A 128 -3.74 -13.31 -9.30
C SER A 128 -4.01 -13.46 -7.79
N TYR A 129 -3.33 -12.67 -6.96
CA TYR A 129 -3.32 -12.84 -5.51
C TYR A 129 -3.76 -11.60 -4.74
N ILE A 130 -4.56 -10.75 -5.38
CA ILE A 130 -5.16 -9.57 -4.74
C ILE A 130 -6.65 -9.46 -5.07
N ARG A 131 -7.42 -8.83 -4.19
CA ARG A 131 -8.86 -8.58 -4.41
C ARG A 131 -9.11 -7.37 -5.31
N GLY A 132 -8.16 -6.48 -5.42
CA GLY A 132 -8.23 -5.31 -6.30
C GLY A 132 -6.93 -4.53 -6.31
N MET A 133 -6.75 -3.75 -7.38
CA MET A 133 -5.58 -2.91 -7.59
C MET A 133 -5.99 -1.53 -8.11
N LEU A 134 -5.30 -0.50 -7.67
CA LEU A 134 -5.40 0.85 -8.19
C LEU A 134 -4.03 1.45 -8.43
N ASP A 135 -3.71 1.73 -9.69
CA ASP A 135 -2.57 2.56 -10.09
C ASP A 135 -2.99 4.03 -9.98
N ILE A 136 -2.41 4.74 -8.99
CA ILE A 136 -2.75 6.13 -8.68
C ILE A 136 -1.99 7.04 -9.64
N LYS A 137 -2.64 7.38 -10.73
CA LYS A 137 -2.13 8.38 -11.69
C LYS A 137 -2.48 9.79 -11.23
N GLU A 138 -1.66 10.76 -11.61
CA GLU A 138 -2.00 12.18 -11.45
C GLU A 138 -3.34 12.47 -12.18
N SER A 139 -4.40 12.71 -11.42
CA SER A 139 -5.73 13.01 -11.93
C SER A 139 -6.59 13.68 -10.84
N ASN A 140 -7.87 13.91 -11.14
CA ASN A 140 -8.79 14.56 -10.23
C ASN A 140 -8.83 13.86 -8.84
N LYS A 141 -8.40 14.58 -7.82
CA LYS A 141 -8.20 14.10 -6.44
C LYS A 141 -9.46 13.48 -5.83
N ILE A 142 -10.62 14.04 -6.04
CA ILE A 142 -11.89 13.57 -5.47
C ILE A 142 -12.26 12.20 -6.04
N SER A 143 -12.18 12.03 -7.34
CA SER A 143 -12.47 10.76 -8.02
C SER A 143 -11.54 9.63 -7.56
N ILE A 144 -10.26 9.93 -7.38
CA ILE A 144 -9.27 8.93 -6.93
C ILE A 144 -9.50 8.53 -5.47
N LEU A 145 -9.77 9.46 -4.57
CA LEU A 145 -10.05 9.14 -3.17
C LEU A 145 -11.24 8.19 -3.03
N LYS A 146 -12.30 8.38 -3.83
CA LYS A 146 -13.42 7.44 -3.87
C LYS A 146 -13.01 6.04 -4.37
N LYS A 147 -12.14 5.97 -5.38
CA LYS A 147 -11.60 4.68 -5.87
C LYS A 147 -10.74 3.99 -4.80
N ILE A 148 -9.89 4.74 -4.09
CA ILE A 148 -9.10 4.21 -2.98
C ILE A 148 -10.01 3.67 -1.87
N GLU A 149 -11.08 4.39 -1.53
CA GLU A 149 -12.07 3.93 -0.56
C GLU A 149 -12.67 2.59 -0.97
N ASN A 150 -13.10 2.44 -2.21
CA ASN A 150 -13.64 1.18 -2.73
C ASN A 150 -12.62 0.03 -2.66
N ILE A 151 -11.34 0.29 -2.97
CA ILE A 151 -10.27 -0.71 -2.86
C ILE A 151 -10.05 -1.13 -1.39
N ILE A 152 -10.10 -0.20 -0.45
CA ILE A 152 -10.01 -0.51 0.99
C ILE A 152 -11.20 -1.38 1.42
N ASP A 153 -12.40 -1.06 0.96
CA ASP A 153 -13.60 -1.84 1.27
C ASP A 153 -13.54 -3.27 0.72
N LEU A 154 -12.91 -3.48 -0.44
CA LEU A 154 -12.61 -4.82 -0.95
C LEU A 154 -11.66 -5.58 -0.02
N SER A 155 -10.62 -4.93 0.53
CA SER A 155 -9.71 -5.58 1.48
C SER A 155 -10.44 -6.08 2.72
N ILE A 156 -11.34 -5.27 3.26
CA ILE A 156 -12.12 -5.58 4.47
C ILE A 156 -13.17 -6.67 4.21
N GLY A 157 -13.58 -6.86 2.96
CA GLY A 157 -14.66 -7.78 2.62
C GLY A 157 -16.06 -7.16 2.73
N ASN A 158 -16.17 -5.84 2.65
CA ASN A 158 -17.45 -5.15 2.65
C ASN A 158 -18.29 -5.53 1.42
N HIS A 159 -19.61 -5.37 1.52
CA HIS A 159 -20.56 -5.65 0.44
C HIS A 159 -20.54 -7.11 -0.06
N ASN A 160 -20.41 -8.08 0.87
CA ASN A 160 -20.37 -9.52 0.58
C ASN A 160 -19.14 -9.97 -0.24
N ASN A 161 -18.08 -9.18 -0.27
CA ASN A 161 -16.81 -9.58 -0.85
C ASN A 161 -16.01 -10.46 0.12
N ILE A 162 -15.17 -11.33 -0.43
CA ILE A 162 -14.20 -12.10 0.36
C ILE A 162 -13.06 -11.16 0.75
N PRO A 163 -12.72 -11.01 2.05
CA PRO A 163 -11.59 -10.17 2.45
C PRO A 163 -10.26 -10.69 1.89
N GLY A 164 -9.26 -9.81 1.86
CA GLY A 164 -7.95 -10.19 1.37
C GLY A 164 -7.06 -9.00 1.02
N PRO A 165 -5.88 -9.26 0.45
CA PRO A 165 -4.95 -8.21 0.09
C PRO A 165 -5.44 -7.37 -1.09
N VAL A 166 -5.16 -6.07 -1.04
CA VAL A 166 -5.35 -5.11 -2.14
C VAL A 166 -4.08 -4.33 -2.38
N HIS A 167 -3.92 -3.75 -3.59
CA HIS A 167 -2.72 -3.03 -3.98
C HIS A 167 -3.04 -1.59 -4.44
N LEU A 168 -2.36 -0.63 -3.85
CA LEU A 168 -2.30 0.78 -4.26
C LEU A 168 -0.88 1.08 -4.75
N ASN A 169 -0.72 1.39 -6.04
CA ASN A 169 0.58 1.71 -6.64
C ASN A 169 0.66 3.19 -7.02
#